data_019a7dc97c9bbc27fe0fac73eca00bb1
#
_entry.id   019a7dc97c9bbc27fe0fac73eca00bb1
#
_cell.length_a   1.000
_cell.length_b   1.000
_cell.length_c   1.000
_cell.angle_alpha   90.00
_cell.angle_beta   90.00
_cell.angle_gamma   90.00
#
_symmetry.space_group_name_H-M   'P 1'
#
loop_
_entity.id
_entity.type
_entity.pdbx_description
1 polymer ?
#
loop_
_entity_poly.entity_id
_entity_poly.type
_entity_poly.pdbx_seq_one_letter_code
_entity_poly.pdbx_strand_id
1 'polypeptide(L)'
;MKIIDVLDKKGHTYHTIPAHESFGQILKLLVTHGVGSLVVTDSSGATIGIVSERTLIEALSRLGARAFDETARSVMRSPVPSCRPDHTIRQGLSMMTALRARHLVVSESTETYGVVSIGDLVKHRLQDTELENLVLRDMAGARHLASSGSP
;
A
#
# COMPACT_ATOMS: atom_id res chain seq x y z
N MET A 1 -2.80 13.89 -7.20
CA MET A 1 -2.30 12.59 -7.69
C MET A 1 -3.24 11.50 -7.18
N LYS A 2 -3.60 10.58 -8.03
CA LYS A 2 -4.46 9.43 -7.71
C LYS A 2 -3.62 8.21 -7.36
N ILE A 3 -4.24 7.23 -6.72
CA ILE A 3 -3.58 5.97 -6.35
C ILE A 3 -3.03 5.26 -7.59
N ILE A 4 -3.76 5.26 -8.70
CA ILE A 4 -3.27 4.64 -9.94
C ILE A 4 -1.96 5.29 -10.42
N ASP A 5 -1.79 6.58 -10.24
CA ASP A 5 -0.56 7.28 -10.62
C ASP A 5 0.64 6.80 -9.79
N VAL A 6 0.40 6.47 -8.51
CA VAL A 6 1.42 5.87 -7.64
C VAL A 6 1.83 4.50 -8.15
N LEU A 7 0.86 3.66 -8.53
CA LEU A 7 1.14 2.34 -9.11
C LEU A 7 1.88 2.44 -10.45
N ASP A 8 1.51 3.40 -11.30
CA ASP A 8 2.18 3.59 -12.58
C ASP A 8 3.67 3.93 -12.42
N LYS A 9 4.02 4.66 -11.36
CA LYS A 9 5.42 4.99 -11.02
C LYS A 9 6.16 3.87 -10.30
N LYS A 10 5.49 3.23 -9.35
CA LYS A 10 6.04 2.14 -8.53
C LYS A 10 6.14 0.83 -9.31
N GLY A 11 5.18 0.56 -10.17
CA GLY A 11 4.93 -0.72 -10.83
C GLY A 11 3.70 -1.44 -10.27
N HIS A 12 3.05 -2.20 -11.13
CA HIS A 12 1.82 -2.92 -10.81
C HIS A 12 2.06 -4.33 -10.27
N THR A 13 3.31 -4.80 -10.27
CA THR A 13 3.66 -6.13 -9.78
C THR A 13 3.41 -6.22 -8.28
N TYR A 14 2.70 -7.24 -7.87
CA TYR A 14 2.48 -7.58 -6.47
C TYR A 14 2.61 -9.11 -6.30
N HIS A 15 2.90 -9.54 -5.07
CA HIS A 15 3.14 -10.94 -4.79
C HIS A 15 1.93 -11.55 -4.10
N THR A 16 1.60 -12.78 -4.52
CA THR A 16 0.48 -13.55 -3.98
C THR A 16 0.96 -14.78 -3.25
N ILE A 17 0.09 -15.33 -2.42
CA ILE A 17 0.29 -16.61 -1.76
C ILE A 17 -1.05 -17.36 -1.73
N PRO A 18 -1.07 -18.66 -2.09
CA PRO A 18 -2.26 -19.48 -1.94
C PRO A 18 -2.70 -19.60 -0.47
N ALA A 19 -4.01 -19.63 -0.24
CA ALA A 19 -4.59 -19.67 1.09
C ALA A 19 -4.14 -20.86 1.95
N HIS A 20 -3.80 -21.98 1.32
CA HIS A 20 -3.39 -23.21 2.01
C HIS A 20 -1.91 -23.23 2.43
N GLU A 21 -1.10 -22.28 1.97
CA GLU A 21 0.31 -22.22 2.29
C GLU A 21 0.58 -21.96 3.76
N SER A 22 1.69 -22.50 4.26
CA SER A 22 2.05 -22.43 5.67
C SER A 22 2.54 -21.04 6.12
N PHE A 23 2.43 -20.81 7.41
CA PHE A 23 3.02 -19.63 8.06
C PHE A 23 4.51 -19.46 7.74
N GLY A 24 5.28 -20.56 7.75
CA GLY A 24 6.69 -20.54 7.39
C GLY A 24 6.93 -20.11 5.95
N GLN A 25 6.07 -20.52 5.02
CA GLN A 25 6.16 -20.12 3.62
C GLN A 25 5.86 -18.63 3.44
N ILE A 26 4.92 -18.08 4.23
CA ILE A 26 4.65 -16.63 4.23
C ILE A 26 5.93 -15.87 4.59
N LEU A 27 6.58 -16.24 5.69
CA LEU A 27 7.83 -15.61 6.14
C LEU A 27 8.90 -15.68 5.05
N LYS A 28 9.08 -16.84 4.44
CA LYS A 28 10.07 -17.06 3.40
C LYS A 28 9.83 -16.16 2.18
N LEU A 29 8.59 -16.03 1.73
CA LEU A 29 8.25 -15.21 0.57
C LEU A 29 8.39 -13.71 0.85
N LEU A 30 8.01 -13.25 2.04
CA LEU A 30 8.21 -11.85 2.43
C LEU A 30 9.70 -11.47 2.37
N VAL A 31 10.56 -12.31 2.92
CA VAL A 31 12.01 -12.09 2.91
C VAL A 31 12.58 -12.19 1.50
N THR A 32 12.22 -13.24 0.75
CA THR A 32 12.73 -13.49 -0.60
C THR A 32 12.38 -12.33 -1.56
N HIS A 33 11.16 -11.82 -1.48
CA HIS A 33 10.71 -10.72 -2.33
C HIS A 33 11.03 -9.33 -1.77
N GLY A 34 11.48 -9.25 -0.52
CA GLY A 34 11.76 -7.97 0.13
C GLY A 34 10.52 -7.08 0.27
N VAL A 35 9.37 -7.67 0.56
CA VAL A 35 8.08 -6.99 0.66
C VAL A 35 7.47 -7.13 2.05
N GLY A 36 6.58 -6.22 2.42
CA GLY A 36 5.91 -6.21 3.72
C GLY A 36 4.56 -6.91 3.74
N SER A 37 4.06 -7.35 2.59
CA SER A 37 2.75 -8.01 2.48
C SER A 37 2.65 -8.93 1.27
N LEU A 38 1.74 -9.91 1.37
CA LEU A 38 1.35 -10.79 0.28
C LEU A 38 -0.17 -10.83 0.19
N VAL A 39 -0.69 -10.80 -1.03
CA VAL A 39 -2.12 -10.97 -1.29
C VAL A 39 -2.45 -12.46 -1.22
N VAL A 40 -3.43 -12.83 -0.43
CA VAL A 40 -3.88 -14.22 -0.30
C VAL A 40 -4.96 -14.51 -1.33
N THR A 41 -4.75 -15.58 -2.09
CA THR A 41 -5.68 -16.01 -3.14
C THR A 41 -6.28 -17.37 -2.82
N ASP A 42 -7.52 -17.58 -3.27
CA ASP A 42 -8.17 -18.90 -3.22
C ASP A 42 -7.82 -19.75 -4.44
N SER A 43 -8.40 -20.94 -4.54
CA SER A 43 -8.17 -21.88 -5.64
C SER A 43 -8.58 -21.34 -7.02
N SER A 44 -9.46 -20.34 -7.08
CA SER A 44 -9.87 -19.68 -8.32
C SER A 44 -8.95 -18.51 -8.71
N GLY A 45 -8.00 -18.16 -7.85
CA GLY A 45 -7.14 -16.99 -8.02
C GLY A 45 -7.74 -15.69 -7.53
N ALA A 46 -8.94 -15.73 -6.89
CA ALA A 46 -9.56 -14.54 -6.32
C ALA A 46 -8.84 -14.10 -5.06
N THR A 47 -8.72 -12.78 -4.89
CA THR A 47 -8.16 -12.18 -3.66
C THR A 47 -9.13 -12.35 -2.51
N ILE A 48 -8.70 -12.99 -1.44
CA ILE A 48 -9.53 -13.25 -0.26
C ILE A 48 -9.00 -12.62 1.03
N GLY A 49 -7.79 -12.13 1.03
CA GLY A 49 -7.19 -11.50 2.21
C GLY A 49 -5.81 -10.97 1.92
N ILE A 50 -5.17 -10.49 2.97
CA ILE A 50 -3.78 -10.03 2.94
C ILE A 50 -3.06 -10.52 4.20
N VAL A 51 -1.83 -10.97 4.03
CA VAL A 51 -0.90 -11.24 5.13
C VAL A 51 0.21 -10.21 5.08
N SER A 52 0.58 -9.69 6.25
CA SER A 52 1.61 -8.67 6.39
C SER A 52 2.47 -9.01 7.61
N GLU A 53 3.58 -8.29 7.77
CA GLU A 53 4.40 -8.39 8.98
C GLU A 53 3.55 -8.26 10.25
N ARG A 54 2.58 -7.35 10.25
CA ARG A 54 1.68 -7.15 11.39
C ARG A 54 0.78 -8.34 11.65
N THR A 55 0.16 -8.94 10.63
CA THR A 55 -0.69 -10.13 10.82
C THR A 55 0.10 -11.31 11.36
N LEU A 56 1.36 -11.43 10.98
CA LEU A 56 2.25 -12.47 11.48
C LEU A 56 2.65 -12.24 12.94
N ILE A 57 2.96 -10.99 13.29
CA ILE A 57 3.26 -10.62 14.69
C ILE A 57 2.04 -10.87 15.58
N GLU A 58 0.84 -10.53 15.13
CA GLU A 58 -0.40 -10.80 15.86
C GLU A 58 -0.63 -12.30 16.07
N ALA A 59 -0.38 -13.12 15.04
CA ALA A 59 -0.49 -14.57 15.15
C ALA A 59 0.53 -15.15 16.14
N LEU A 60 1.79 -14.70 16.08
CA LEU A 60 2.83 -15.11 17.03
C LEU A 60 2.51 -14.68 18.47
N SER A 61 1.99 -13.48 18.65
CA SER A 61 1.58 -12.98 19.97
C SER A 61 0.46 -13.82 20.58
N ARG A 62 -0.49 -14.25 19.76
CA ARG A 62 -1.64 -15.05 20.22
C ARG A 62 -1.31 -16.53 20.40
N LEU A 63 -0.53 -17.11 19.52
CA LEU A 63 -0.32 -18.56 19.42
C LEU A 63 1.09 -19.03 19.81
N GLY A 64 2.05 -18.11 19.92
CA GLY A 64 3.46 -18.49 20.13
C GLY A 64 3.96 -19.39 18.99
N ALA A 65 4.74 -20.42 19.35
CA ALA A 65 5.32 -21.35 18.37
C ALA A 65 4.26 -22.09 17.54
N ARG A 66 3.03 -22.26 18.04
CA ARG A 66 1.92 -22.89 17.32
C ARG A 66 1.47 -22.10 16.08
N ALA A 67 1.87 -20.83 15.95
CA ALA A 67 1.61 -20.07 14.74
C ALA A 67 2.17 -20.74 13.49
N PHE A 68 3.25 -21.53 13.61
CA PHE A 68 3.84 -22.26 12.49
C PHE A 68 2.97 -23.42 11.98
N ASP A 69 1.95 -23.81 12.74
CA ASP A 69 0.94 -24.81 12.30
C ASP A 69 -0.20 -24.16 11.52
N GLU A 70 -0.23 -22.83 11.45
CA GLU A 70 -1.26 -22.05 10.77
C GLU A 70 -1.00 -21.90 9.27
N THR A 71 -2.07 -21.60 8.53
CA THR A 71 -2.02 -21.32 7.10
C THR A 71 -2.24 -19.83 6.82
N ALA A 72 -1.98 -19.40 5.59
CA ALA A 72 -2.26 -18.02 5.16
C ALA A 72 -3.74 -17.66 5.39
N ARG A 73 -4.66 -18.58 5.10
CA ARG A 73 -6.10 -18.37 5.34
C ARG A 73 -6.40 -18.06 6.81
N SER A 74 -5.76 -18.76 7.73
CA SER A 74 -6.05 -18.62 9.16
C SER A 74 -5.46 -17.36 9.79
N VAL A 75 -4.38 -16.83 9.23
CA VAL A 75 -3.70 -15.63 9.77
C VAL A 75 -3.96 -14.37 8.97
N MET A 76 -4.53 -14.48 7.77
CA MET A 76 -4.80 -13.33 6.91
C MET A 76 -5.81 -12.36 7.52
N ARG A 77 -5.71 -11.12 7.11
CA ARG A 77 -6.74 -10.12 7.33
C ARG A 77 -7.79 -10.22 6.22
N SER A 78 -9.04 -10.41 6.59
CA SER A 78 -10.18 -10.49 5.68
C SER A 78 -11.40 -9.83 6.34
N PRO A 79 -12.23 -9.04 5.61
CA PRO A 79 -12.04 -8.69 4.21
C PRO A 79 -10.76 -7.89 3.97
N VAL A 80 -10.24 -7.96 2.73
CA VAL A 80 -8.99 -7.30 2.39
C VAL A 80 -9.15 -5.77 2.44
N PRO A 81 -8.24 -5.05 3.13
CA PRO A 81 -8.22 -3.59 3.05
C PRO A 81 -7.94 -3.17 1.61
N SER A 82 -8.85 -2.44 1.00
CA SER A 82 -8.77 -2.09 -0.41
C SER A 82 -9.16 -0.64 -0.67
N CYS A 83 -8.70 -0.13 -1.78
CA CYS A 83 -9.08 1.16 -2.31
C CYS A 83 -9.26 1.07 -3.84
N ARG A 84 -9.85 2.11 -4.40
CA ARG A 84 -10.06 2.20 -5.85
C ARG A 84 -8.88 2.91 -6.53
N PRO A 85 -8.62 2.61 -7.80
CA PRO A 85 -7.55 3.30 -8.56
C PRO A 85 -7.74 4.82 -8.64
N ASP A 86 -8.98 5.29 -8.67
CA ASP A 86 -9.33 6.71 -8.80
C ASP A 86 -9.38 7.48 -7.47
N HIS A 87 -9.17 6.81 -6.34
CA HIS A 87 -9.00 7.49 -5.06
C HIS A 87 -7.73 8.36 -5.08
N THR A 88 -7.78 9.50 -4.38
CA THR A 88 -6.60 10.34 -4.19
C THR A 88 -5.64 9.70 -3.16
N ILE A 89 -4.38 10.14 -3.16
CA ILE A 89 -3.41 9.75 -2.13
C ILE A 89 -3.95 10.08 -0.74
N ARG A 90 -4.55 11.27 -0.59
CA ARG A 90 -5.13 11.71 0.67
C ARG A 90 -6.24 10.77 1.15
N GLN A 91 -7.13 10.36 0.25
CA GLN A 91 -8.19 9.39 0.56
C GLN A 91 -7.59 8.04 0.96
N GLY A 92 -6.57 7.58 0.24
CA GLY A 92 -5.86 6.34 0.59
C GLY A 92 -5.25 6.37 1.99
N LEU A 93 -4.57 7.47 2.34
CA LEU A 93 -4.01 7.66 3.69
C LEU A 93 -5.10 7.68 4.77
N SER A 94 -6.22 8.36 4.51
CA SER A 94 -7.37 8.36 5.42
C SER A 94 -7.95 6.96 5.61
N MET A 95 -8.05 6.17 4.55
CA MET A 95 -8.53 4.78 4.61
C MET A 95 -7.57 3.91 5.42
N MET A 96 -6.27 4.05 5.24
CA MET A 96 -5.26 3.34 6.03
C MET A 96 -5.39 3.65 7.52
N THR A 97 -5.63 4.90 7.88
CA THR A 97 -5.85 5.32 9.25
C THR A 97 -7.14 4.72 9.82
N ALA A 98 -8.24 4.84 9.09
CA ALA A 98 -9.55 4.33 9.52
C ALA A 98 -9.56 2.80 9.67
N LEU A 99 -8.92 2.08 8.75
CA LEU A 99 -8.84 0.64 8.73
C LEU A 99 -7.69 0.08 9.58
N ARG A 100 -6.81 0.95 10.08
CA ARG A 100 -5.55 0.56 10.74
C ARG A 100 -4.75 -0.41 9.89
N ALA A 101 -4.63 -0.10 8.62
CA ALA A 101 -3.92 -0.89 7.62
C ALA A 101 -2.77 -0.09 7.04
N ARG A 102 -1.61 -0.72 6.87
CA ARG A 102 -0.44 -0.11 6.24
C ARG A 102 -0.31 -0.45 4.75
N HIS A 103 -1.19 -1.30 4.25
CA HIS A 103 -1.25 -1.73 2.87
C HIS A 103 -2.70 -1.72 2.41
N LEU A 104 -2.94 -1.29 1.19
CA LEU A 104 -4.24 -1.37 0.54
C LEU A 104 -4.09 -2.11 -0.79
N VAL A 105 -4.97 -3.06 -1.03
CA VAL A 105 -5.10 -3.66 -2.36
C VAL A 105 -5.87 -2.68 -3.23
N VAL A 106 -5.29 -2.30 -4.35
CA VAL A 106 -5.93 -1.41 -5.31
C VAL A 106 -6.74 -2.24 -6.28
N SER A 107 -8.04 -2.12 -6.20
CA SER A 107 -8.95 -2.96 -6.99
C SER A 107 -10.21 -2.22 -7.42
N GLU A 108 -10.81 -2.70 -8.48
CA GLU A 108 -12.10 -2.25 -8.98
C GLU A 108 -12.83 -3.46 -9.57
N SER A 109 -14.08 -3.68 -9.14
CA SER A 109 -14.82 -4.91 -9.48
C SER A 109 -14.02 -6.16 -9.07
N THR A 110 -13.72 -7.05 -10.00
CA THR A 110 -12.93 -8.27 -9.77
C THR A 110 -11.45 -8.11 -10.11
N GLU A 111 -11.05 -6.93 -10.62
CA GLU A 111 -9.70 -6.69 -11.08
C GLU A 111 -8.84 -6.09 -9.97
N THR A 112 -7.65 -6.67 -9.76
CA THR A 112 -6.62 -6.15 -8.86
C THR A 112 -5.52 -5.49 -9.66
N TYR A 113 -5.28 -4.21 -9.38
CA TYR A 113 -4.27 -3.39 -10.07
C TYR A 113 -2.90 -3.45 -9.41
N GLY A 114 -2.87 -3.74 -8.13
CA GLY A 114 -1.63 -3.80 -7.35
C GLY A 114 -1.86 -3.56 -5.87
N VAL A 115 -0.78 -3.31 -5.15
CA VAL A 115 -0.80 -3.02 -3.70
C VAL A 115 0.00 -1.76 -3.44
N VAL A 116 -0.53 -0.86 -2.64
CA VAL A 116 0.17 0.32 -2.16
C VAL A 116 0.40 0.23 -0.65
N SER A 117 1.59 0.62 -0.22
CA SER A 117 1.94 0.74 1.19
C SER A 117 1.81 2.18 1.67
N ILE A 118 1.76 2.37 3.00
CA ILE A 118 1.82 3.72 3.58
C ILE A 118 3.08 4.46 3.13
N GLY A 119 4.22 3.77 3.03
CA GLY A 119 5.46 4.35 2.54
C GLY A 119 5.36 4.85 1.11
N ASP A 120 4.69 4.11 0.23
CA ASP A 120 4.45 4.52 -1.15
C ASP A 120 3.65 5.83 -1.21
N LEU A 121 2.56 5.92 -0.45
CA LEU A 121 1.69 7.09 -0.45
C LEU A 121 2.34 8.32 0.18
N VAL A 122 3.05 8.14 1.28
CA VAL A 122 3.76 9.24 1.96
C VAL A 122 4.87 9.79 1.06
N LYS A 123 5.63 8.94 0.41
CA LYS A 123 6.69 9.35 -0.52
C LYS A 123 6.14 10.24 -1.63
N HIS A 124 5.05 9.81 -2.29
CA HIS A 124 4.45 10.58 -3.37
C HIS A 124 3.77 11.85 -2.88
N ARG A 125 3.18 11.83 -1.70
CA ARG A 125 2.59 13.04 -1.08
C ARG A 125 3.65 14.09 -0.77
N LEU A 126 4.80 13.70 -0.25
CA LEU A 126 5.92 14.60 0.00
C LEU A 126 6.47 15.20 -1.29
N GLN A 127 6.63 14.39 -2.35
CA GLN A 127 7.08 14.86 -3.66
C GLN A 127 6.12 15.89 -4.25
N ASP A 128 4.82 15.67 -4.16
CA ASP A 128 3.80 16.62 -4.60
C ASP A 128 3.88 17.95 -3.83
N THR A 129 4.03 17.88 -2.51
CA THR A 129 4.15 19.06 -1.64
C THR A 129 5.41 19.86 -1.97
N GLU A 130 6.55 19.20 -2.19
CA GLU A 130 7.79 19.84 -2.58
C GLU A 130 7.66 20.55 -3.93
N LEU A 131 7.04 19.92 -4.91
CA LEU A 131 6.78 20.51 -6.22
C LEU A 131 5.86 21.74 -6.12
N GLU A 132 4.77 21.65 -5.37
CA GLU A 132 3.88 22.78 -5.11
C GLU A 132 4.63 23.96 -4.47
N ASN A 133 5.49 23.68 -3.49
CA ASN A 133 6.30 24.71 -2.84
C ASN A 133 7.28 25.38 -3.80
N LEU A 134 7.92 24.63 -4.68
CA LEU A 134 8.83 25.16 -5.70
C LEU A 134 8.08 26.08 -6.67
N VAL A 135 6.92 25.65 -7.16
CA VAL A 135 6.08 26.45 -8.05
C VAL A 135 5.63 27.75 -7.37
N LEU A 136 5.19 27.70 -6.12
CA LEU A 136 4.81 28.87 -5.35
C LEU A 136 5.96 29.85 -5.14
N ARG A 137 7.17 29.37 -4.87
CA ARG A 137 8.38 30.19 -4.73
C ARG A 137 8.72 30.89 -6.04
N ASP A 138 8.65 30.18 -7.16
CA ASP A 138 8.92 30.74 -8.48
C ASP A 138 7.89 31.84 -8.84
N MET A 139 6.62 31.61 -8.55
CA MET A 139 5.55 32.60 -8.74
C MET A 139 5.76 33.83 -7.85
N ALA A 140 6.14 33.64 -6.59
CA ALA A 140 6.45 34.75 -5.67
C ALA A 140 7.67 35.56 -6.14
N GLY A 141 8.72 34.87 -6.62
CA GLY A 141 9.91 35.50 -7.21
C GLY A 141 9.58 36.35 -8.45
N ALA A 142 8.76 35.80 -9.34
CA ALA A 142 8.29 36.51 -10.54
C ALA A 142 7.48 37.76 -10.21
N ARG A 143 6.60 37.71 -9.22
CA ARG A 143 5.82 38.88 -8.73
C ARG A 143 6.74 39.94 -8.15
N HIS A 144 7.75 39.56 -7.40
CA HIS A 144 8.68 40.51 -6.80
C HIS A 144 9.49 41.25 -7.87
N LEU A 145 9.95 40.55 -8.90
CA LEU A 145 10.66 41.16 -10.04
C LEU A 145 9.75 42.10 -10.83
N ALA A 146 8.50 41.76 -11.03
CA ALA A 146 7.53 42.61 -11.71
C ALA A 146 7.20 43.88 -10.90
N SER A 147 7.17 43.82 -9.57
CA SER A 147 6.92 44.97 -8.70
C SER A 147 8.11 45.93 -8.56
N SER A 148 9.33 45.43 -8.73
CA SER A 148 10.56 46.24 -8.68
C SER A 148 10.94 46.93 -10.01
N GLY A 149 10.19 46.60 -11.08
CA GLY A 149 10.43 47.18 -12.42
C GLY A 149 9.63 48.42 -12.77
N SER A 150 8.91 49.03 -11.84
CA SER A 150 8.20 50.31 -12.06
C SER A 150 9.12 51.49 -11.74
N PRO A 151 9.36 52.42 -12.69
CA PRO A 151 10.12 53.63 -12.43
C PRO A 151 9.37 54.57 -11.48
#